data_e8a1da8f3c6d4eb961a3dfba6d4c7557
#
_entry.id   e8a1da8f3c6d4eb961a3dfba6d4c7557
#
_cell.length_a   1.000
_cell.length_b   1.000
_cell.length_c   1.000
_cell.angle_alpha   90.00
_cell.angle_beta   90.00
_cell.angle_gamma   90.00
#
_symmetry.space_group_name_H-M   'P 1'
#
loop_
_entity.id
_entity.type
_entity.pdbx_description
1 polymer ?
#
loop_
_entity_poly.entity_id
_entity_poly.type
_entity_poly.pdbx_seq_one_letter_code
_entity_poly.pdbx_strand_id
1 'polypeptide(L)'
;RYSMIGDGLSHVGFGALALATALNMAPLTVSIPIVVLAAFLLLRISESSKIKGDAAIALISTGALAVGVMVISVTTGMNTDVCNYLFGSILSMSQSDVNLSVVLSVILLVLFVLFYNRIFAVTFDESFAKATGTNAGLYNMLIALLTALIIVLGMRMMGALLITSLIVFPALTSM
;
A
#
# COMPACT_ATOMS: atom_id res chain seq x y z
N ARG A 1 10.94 10.01 0.81
CA ARG A 1 9.84 10.14 -0.16
C ARG A 1 8.88 8.94 -0.10
N TYR A 2 9.38 7.71 -0.17
CA TYR A 2 8.51 6.51 -0.26
C TYR A 2 7.82 6.13 1.05
N SER A 3 8.34 6.52 2.22
CA SER A 3 7.72 6.16 3.51
C SER A 3 6.35 6.82 3.71
N MET A 4 6.19 8.07 3.26
CA MET A 4 4.90 8.77 3.29
C MET A 4 3.88 8.16 2.32
N ILE A 5 4.34 7.69 1.15
CA ILE A 5 3.49 6.97 0.20
C ILE A 5 3.00 5.65 0.83
N GLY A 6 3.88 4.95 1.56
CA GLY A 6 3.53 3.73 2.27
C GLY A 6 2.43 3.94 3.31
N ASP A 7 2.55 4.98 4.11
CA ASP A 7 1.52 5.37 5.08
C ASP A 7 0.18 5.73 4.38
N GLY A 8 0.24 6.56 3.35
CA GLY A 8 -0.94 6.90 2.55
C GLY A 8 -1.64 5.69 1.94
N LEU A 9 -0.86 4.73 1.41
CA LEU A 9 -1.40 3.50 0.83
C LEU A 9 -2.06 2.59 1.86
N SER A 10 -1.61 2.56 3.10
CA SER A 10 -2.25 1.76 4.15
C SER A 10 -3.64 2.29 4.49
N HIS A 11 -3.83 3.61 4.54
CA HIS A 11 -5.15 4.21 4.74
C HIS A 11 -6.08 4.01 3.55
N VAL A 12 -5.56 4.09 2.32
CA VAL A 12 -6.33 3.74 1.11
C VAL A 12 -6.67 2.25 1.12
N GLY A 13 -5.75 1.40 1.54
CA GLY A 13 -5.98 -0.03 1.69
C GLY A 13 -7.11 -0.35 2.69
N PHE A 14 -7.15 0.36 3.82
CA PHE A 14 -8.26 0.26 4.76
C PHE A 14 -9.60 0.65 4.11
N GLY A 15 -9.64 1.76 3.37
CA GLY A 15 -10.83 2.17 2.63
C GLY A 15 -11.26 1.15 1.57
N ALA A 16 -10.31 0.55 0.86
CA ALA A 16 -10.56 -0.48 -0.13
C ALA A 16 -11.11 -1.78 0.49
N LEU A 17 -10.58 -2.19 1.64
CA LEU A 17 -11.08 -3.34 2.40
C LEU A 17 -12.51 -3.08 2.91
N ALA A 18 -12.78 -1.88 3.41
CA ALA A 18 -14.10 -1.46 3.84
C ALA A 18 -15.14 -1.55 2.70
N LEU A 19 -14.76 -1.07 1.52
CA LEU A 19 -15.60 -1.17 0.32
C LEU A 19 -15.85 -2.62 -0.10
N ALA A 20 -14.83 -3.47 -0.06
CA ALA A 20 -14.96 -4.88 -0.38
C ALA A 20 -15.95 -5.59 0.55
N THR A 21 -15.87 -5.29 1.85
CA THR A 21 -16.79 -5.83 2.86
C THR A 21 -18.23 -5.35 2.61
N ALA A 22 -18.40 -4.07 2.32
CA ALA A 22 -19.72 -3.48 2.02
C ALA A 22 -20.38 -4.11 0.78
N LEU A 23 -19.57 -4.50 -0.21
CA LEU A 23 -20.02 -5.16 -1.42
C LEU A 23 -20.18 -6.69 -1.29
N ASN A 24 -19.86 -7.25 -0.11
CA ASN A 24 -19.82 -8.70 0.13
C ASN A 24 -18.91 -9.45 -0.87
N MET A 25 -17.82 -8.82 -1.31
CA MET A 25 -16.84 -9.40 -2.22
C MET A 25 -15.60 -9.86 -1.46
N ALA A 26 -14.82 -10.75 -2.07
CA ALA A 26 -13.55 -11.21 -1.46
C ALA A 26 -12.61 -10.01 -1.22
N PRO A 27 -12.17 -9.78 0.03
CA PRO A 27 -11.47 -8.56 0.41
C PRO A 27 -10.20 -8.27 -0.40
N LEU A 28 -9.39 -9.29 -0.65
CA LEU A 28 -8.13 -9.12 -1.40
C LEU A 28 -8.34 -8.85 -2.89
N THR A 29 -9.32 -9.48 -3.52
CA THR A 29 -9.59 -9.29 -4.97
C THR A 29 -10.04 -7.87 -5.31
N VAL A 30 -10.72 -7.20 -4.40
CA VAL A 30 -11.16 -5.81 -4.59
C VAL A 30 -10.08 -4.82 -4.14
N SER A 31 -9.40 -5.11 -3.03
CA SER A 31 -8.42 -4.18 -2.46
C SER A 31 -7.16 -4.06 -3.33
N ILE A 32 -6.67 -5.16 -3.91
CA ILE A 32 -5.46 -5.15 -4.74
C ILE A 32 -5.56 -4.13 -5.88
N PRO A 33 -6.56 -4.17 -6.79
CA PRO A 33 -6.64 -3.22 -7.89
C PRO A 33 -6.84 -1.77 -7.41
N ILE A 34 -7.62 -1.55 -6.36
CA ILE A 34 -7.86 -0.20 -5.81
C ILE A 34 -6.55 0.40 -5.27
N VAL A 35 -5.81 -0.36 -4.47
CA VAL A 35 -4.56 0.14 -3.86
C VAL A 35 -3.47 0.30 -4.91
N VAL A 36 -3.41 -0.57 -5.92
CA VAL A 36 -2.48 -0.42 -7.05
C VAL A 36 -2.79 0.86 -7.84
N LEU A 37 -4.05 1.12 -8.16
CA LEU A 37 -4.45 2.38 -8.81
C LEU A 37 -4.10 3.60 -7.94
N ALA A 38 -4.36 3.54 -6.65
CA ALA A 38 -4.01 4.59 -5.71
C ALA A 38 -2.50 4.81 -5.63
N ALA A 39 -1.68 3.75 -5.67
CA ALA A 39 -0.23 3.86 -5.69
C ALA A 39 0.27 4.65 -6.90
N PHE A 40 -0.30 4.39 -8.09
CA PHE A 40 0.01 5.15 -9.29
C PHE A 40 -0.40 6.61 -9.19
N LEU A 41 -1.60 6.87 -8.68
CA LEU A 41 -2.11 8.24 -8.50
C LEU A 41 -1.25 9.01 -7.49
N LEU A 42 -0.93 8.41 -6.34
CA LEU A 42 -0.09 9.02 -5.31
C LEU A 42 1.32 9.31 -5.82
N LEU A 43 1.93 8.37 -6.57
CA LEU A 43 3.23 8.58 -7.17
C LEU A 43 3.19 9.76 -8.16
N ARG A 44 2.21 9.78 -9.05
CA ARG A 44 2.07 10.83 -10.05
C ARG A 44 1.80 12.21 -9.43
N ILE A 45 1.00 12.26 -8.37
CA ILE A 45 0.73 13.50 -7.63
C ILE A 45 2.00 13.96 -6.91
N SER A 46 2.73 13.05 -6.27
CA SER A 46 3.98 13.36 -5.60
C SER A 46 5.06 13.91 -6.54
N GLU A 47 5.11 13.47 -7.79
CA GLU A 47 6.08 13.92 -8.79
C GLU A 47 5.65 15.22 -9.51
N SER A 48 4.35 15.41 -9.76
CA SER A 48 3.83 16.48 -10.63
C SER A 48 3.23 17.67 -9.90
N SER A 49 2.98 17.57 -8.59
CA SER A 49 2.19 18.56 -7.87
C SER A 49 3.02 19.78 -7.45
N LYS A 50 2.48 20.99 -7.69
CA LYS A 50 2.96 22.25 -7.10
C LYS A 50 2.75 22.34 -5.58
N ILE A 51 1.88 21.51 -5.03
CA ILE A 51 1.66 21.32 -3.60
C ILE A 51 2.76 20.38 -3.11
N LYS A 52 3.30 20.63 -1.92
CA LYS A 52 4.24 19.70 -1.29
C LYS A 52 3.62 18.30 -1.32
N GLY A 53 4.28 17.35 -1.98
CA GLY A 53 3.74 16.00 -2.23
C GLY A 53 3.20 15.33 -0.97
N ASP A 54 3.83 15.59 0.19
CA ASP A 54 3.42 15.07 1.49
C ASP A 54 2.03 15.56 1.93
N ALA A 55 1.69 16.82 1.64
CA ALA A 55 0.36 17.37 1.98
C ALA A 55 -0.75 16.74 1.11
N ALA A 56 -0.47 16.48 -0.15
CA ALA A 56 -1.41 15.80 -1.05
C ALA A 56 -1.63 14.34 -0.62
N ILE A 57 -0.56 13.64 -0.25
CA ILE A 57 -0.62 12.27 0.29
C ILE A 57 -1.45 12.26 1.58
N ALA A 58 -1.20 13.19 2.51
CA ALA A 58 -1.95 13.30 3.76
C ALA A 58 -3.45 13.51 3.52
N LEU A 59 -3.84 14.39 2.59
CA LEU A 59 -5.24 14.64 2.24
C LEU A 59 -5.93 13.39 1.69
N ILE A 60 -5.28 12.68 0.77
CA ILE A 60 -5.84 11.48 0.16
C ILE A 60 -5.95 10.36 1.19
N SER A 61 -4.93 10.19 2.03
CA SER A 61 -4.91 9.14 3.05
C SER A 61 -5.98 9.35 4.12
N THR A 62 -6.11 10.56 4.65
CA THR A 62 -7.15 10.88 5.65
C THR A 62 -8.54 10.81 5.05
N GLY A 63 -8.72 11.25 3.80
CA GLY A 63 -9.97 11.12 3.07
C GLY A 63 -10.38 9.66 2.86
N ALA A 64 -9.45 8.81 2.43
CA ALA A 64 -9.70 7.39 2.25
C ALA A 64 -10.04 6.66 3.56
N LEU A 65 -9.34 7.02 4.65
CA LEU A 65 -9.65 6.50 5.98
C LEU A 65 -11.06 6.90 6.41
N ALA A 66 -11.42 8.17 6.27
CA ALA A 66 -12.74 8.69 6.65
C ALA A 66 -13.86 8.00 5.86
N VAL A 67 -13.71 7.84 4.55
CA VAL A 67 -14.65 7.11 3.70
C VAL A 67 -14.75 5.64 4.13
N GLY A 68 -13.63 4.99 4.42
CA GLY A 68 -13.61 3.61 4.90
C GLY A 68 -14.37 3.42 6.21
N VAL A 69 -14.12 4.29 7.19
CA VAL A 69 -14.85 4.27 8.48
C VAL A 69 -16.34 4.52 8.27
N MET A 70 -16.71 5.48 7.42
CA MET A 70 -18.09 5.79 7.11
C MET A 70 -18.81 4.59 6.47
N VAL A 71 -18.19 3.94 5.50
CA VAL A 71 -18.74 2.76 4.83
C VAL A 71 -19.00 1.62 5.81
N ILE A 72 -18.04 1.30 6.67
CA ILE A 72 -18.19 0.23 7.67
C ILE A 72 -19.26 0.60 8.68
N SER A 73 -19.32 1.86 9.14
CA SER A 73 -20.30 2.33 10.11
C SER A 73 -21.74 2.18 9.61
N VAL A 74 -21.96 2.39 8.31
CA VAL A 74 -23.32 2.27 7.70
C VAL A 74 -23.68 0.82 7.39
N THR A 75 -22.69 -0.04 7.09
CA THR A 75 -22.96 -1.39 6.55
C THR A 75 -23.03 -2.47 7.61
N THR A 76 -22.10 -2.51 8.56
CA THR A 76 -21.94 -3.66 9.48
C THR A 76 -22.06 -3.30 10.97
N GLY A 77 -22.10 -2.02 11.31
CA GLY A 77 -21.99 -1.58 12.72
C GLY A 77 -20.53 -1.60 13.23
N MET A 78 -20.20 -0.55 13.96
CA MET A 78 -18.80 -0.08 14.18
C MET A 78 -17.81 -0.98 14.91
N ASN A 79 -18.19 -2.09 15.54
CA ASN A 79 -17.36 -2.60 16.64
C ASN A 79 -16.42 -3.78 16.32
N THR A 80 -16.73 -4.67 15.40
CA THR A 80 -15.91 -5.88 15.21
C THR A 80 -15.01 -5.80 13.98
N ASP A 81 -15.52 -5.29 12.88
CA ASP A 81 -14.78 -5.30 11.61
C ASP A 81 -13.69 -4.23 11.55
N VAL A 82 -13.95 -3.03 12.09
CA VAL A 82 -12.94 -1.95 12.15
C VAL A 82 -11.73 -2.39 12.97
N CYS A 83 -11.95 -3.00 14.13
CA CYS A 83 -10.88 -3.51 14.96
C CYS A 83 -10.06 -4.60 14.24
N ASN A 84 -10.73 -5.52 13.54
CA ASN A 84 -10.04 -6.57 12.77
C ASN A 84 -9.17 -6.01 11.65
N TYR A 85 -9.59 -4.93 10.97
CA TYR A 85 -8.79 -4.30 9.92
C TYR A 85 -7.66 -3.43 10.46
N LEU A 86 -7.85 -2.78 11.62
CA LEU A 86 -6.82 -1.94 12.23
C LEU A 86 -5.73 -2.77 12.93
N PHE A 87 -6.13 -3.81 13.64
CA PHE A 87 -5.21 -4.65 14.44
C PHE A 87 -4.83 -5.97 13.76
N GLY A 88 -5.52 -6.32 12.68
CA GLY A 88 -5.33 -7.58 11.96
C GLY A 88 -5.99 -8.77 12.66
N SER A 89 -6.28 -9.79 11.89
CA SER A 89 -6.74 -11.07 12.42
C SER A 89 -6.33 -12.19 11.45
N ILE A 90 -5.26 -12.88 11.79
CA ILE A 90 -4.79 -14.04 11.02
C ILE A 90 -5.83 -15.15 10.99
N LEU A 91 -6.60 -15.27 12.07
CA LEU A 91 -7.64 -16.30 12.22
C LEU A 91 -8.88 -16.06 11.34
N SER A 92 -9.09 -14.84 10.87
CA SER A 92 -10.22 -14.48 9.99
C SER A 92 -9.94 -14.67 8.51
N MET A 93 -8.75 -15.16 8.14
CA MET A 93 -8.40 -15.37 6.73
C MET A 93 -9.02 -16.66 6.20
N SER A 94 -9.59 -16.59 4.99
CA SER A 94 -10.04 -17.77 4.28
C SER A 94 -8.86 -18.54 3.66
N GLN A 95 -9.03 -19.83 3.39
CA GLN A 95 -7.99 -20.64 2.76
C GLN A 95 -7.59 -20.09 1.37
N SER A 96 -8.53 -19.51 0.64
CA SER A 96 -8.27 -18.84 -0.63
C SER A 96 -7.41 -17.59 -0.47
N ASP A 97 -7.65 -16.79 0.58
CA ASP A 97 -6.83 -15.62 0.89
C ASP A 97 -5.39 -16.00 1.25
N VAL A 98 -5.22 -17.09 2.01
CA VAL A 98 -3.90 -17.62 2.35
C VAL A 98 -3.14 -18.06 1.10
N ASN A 99 -3.76 -18.84 0.23
CA ASN A 99 -3.12 -19.30 -1.00
C ASN A 99 -2.74 -18.13 -1.91
N LEU A 100 -3.63 -17.15 -2.06
CA LEU A 100 -3.37 -15.95 -2.85
C LEU A 100 -2.22 -15.12 -2.24
N SER A 101 -2.18 -14.99 -0.92
CA SER A 101 -1.12 -14.27 -0.21
C SER A 101 0.24 -14.95 -0.39
N VAL A 102 0.31 -16.26 -0.31
CA VAL A 102 1.56 -17.02 -0.51
C VAL A 102 2.05 -16.85 -1.95
N VAL A 103 1.19 -17.04 -2.94
CA VAL A 103 1.56 -16.88 -4.36
C VAL A 103 2.04 -15.48 -4.66
N LEU A 104 1.30 -14.45 -4.21
CA LEU A 104 1.71 -13.05 -4.37
C LEU A 104 3.03 -12.75 -3.67
N SER A 105 3.22 -13.22 -2.45
CA SER A 105 4.46 -13.01 -1.70
C SER A 105 5.69 -13.59 -2.42
N VAL A 106 5.55 -14.79 -2.99
CA VAL A 106 6.62 -15.42 -3.80
C VAL A 106 6.90 -14.60 -5.06
N ILE A 107 5.86 -14.16 -5.77
CA ILE A 107 6.00 -13.31 -6.97
C ILE A 107 6.71 -12.01 -6.63
N LEU A 108 6.31 -11.34 -5.54
CA LEU A 108 6.92 -10.09 -5.08
C LEU A 108 8.40 -10.28 -4.75
N LEU A 109 8.74 -11.36 -4.06
CA LEU A 109 10.12 -11.68 -3.71
C LEU A 109 10.98 -11.93 -4.95
N VAL A 110 10.47 -12.71 -5.90
CA VAL A 110 11.14 -12.98 -7.17
C VAL A 110 11.34 -11.69 -7.96
N LEU A 111 10.32 -10.85 -8.10
CA LEU A 111 10.43 -9.56 -8.79
C LEU A 111 11.45 -8.64 -8.11
N PHE A 112 11.42 -8.57 -6.77
CA PHE A 112 12.38 -7.76 -6.03
C PHE A 112 13.82 -8.21 -6.25
N VAL A 113 14.09 -9.52 -6.19
CA VAL A 113 15.43 -10.09 -6.41
C VAL A 113 15.90 -9.88 -7.85
N LEU A 114 15.04 -10.10 -8.84
CA LEU A 114 15.38 -9.91 -10.25
C LEU A 114 15.72 -8.44 -10.57
N PHE A 115 14.99 -7.50 -10.02
CA PHE A 115 15.19 -6.07 -10.28
C PHE A 115 16.00 -5.35 -9.20
N TYR A 116 16.55 -6.08 -8.23
CA TYR A 116 17.27 -5.52 -7.05
C TYR A 116 18.27 -4.45 -7.45
N ASN A 117 19.20 -4.74 -8.37
CA ASN A 117 20.23 -3.81 -8.78
C ASN A 117 19.70 -2.51 -9.38
N ARG A 118 18.61 -2.59 -10.14
CA ARG A 118 17.99 -1.44 -10.78
C ARG A 118 17.17 -0.63 -9.78
N ILE A 119 16.42 -1.32 -8.92
CA ILE A 119 15.66 -0.69 -7.82
C ILE A 119 16.62 0.06 -6.90
N PHE A 120 17.73 -0.57 -6.51
CA PHE A 120 18.75 0.05 -5.67
C PHE A 120 19.35 1.30 -6.32
N ALA A 121 19.76 1.22 -7.59
CA ALA A 121 20.33 2.35 -8.31
C ALA A 121 19.37 3.55 -8.39
N VAL A 122 18.08 3.31 -8.71
CA VAL A 122 17.07 4.38 -8.81
C VAL A 122 16.71 4.95 -7.43
N THR A 123 16.72 4.14 -6.39
CA THR A 123 16.40 4.59 -5.02
C THR A 123 17.53 5.43 -4.43
N PHE A 124 18.80 5.08 -4.73
CA PHE A 124 19.98 5.76 -4.19
C PHE A 124 20.25 7.09 -4.91
N ASP A 125 20.30 7.07 -6.24
CA ASP A 125 20.49 8.27 -7.06
C ASP A 125 19.70 8.17 -8.37
N GLU A 126 18.54 8.82 -8.39
CA GLU A 126 17.65 8.87 -9.56
C GLU A 126 18.31 9.59 -10.74
N SER A 127 19.10 10.63 -10.47
CA SER A 127 19.76 11.43 -11.51
C SER A 127 20.86 10.61 -12.20
N PHE A 128 21.65 9.90 -11.43
CA PHE A 128 22.67 8.98 -11.93
C PHE A 128 22.04 7.81 -12.72
N ALA A 129 20.97 7.23 -12.19
CA ALA A 129 20.25 6.15 -12.87
C ALA A 129 19.72 6.59 -14.23
N LYS A 130 19.17 7.81 -14.35
CA LYS A 130 18.75 8.40 -15.63
C LYS A 130 19.92 8.63 -16.58
N ALA A 131 21.06 9.13 -16.08
CA ALA A 131 22.25 9.38 -16.88
C ALA A 131 22.85 8.08 -17.45
N THR A 132 22.72 6.97 -16.74
CA THR A 132 23.15 5.63 -17.20
C THR A 132 22.14 4.92 -18.10
N GLY A 133 21.09 5.62 -18.57
CA GLY A 133 20.09 5.08 -19.49
C GLY A 133 19.01 4.22 -18.83
N THR A 134 18.93 4.21 -17.49
CA THR A 134 17.88 3.49 -16.77
C THR A 134 16.61 4.34 -16.74
N ASN A 135 15.47 3.77 -17.13
CA ASN A 135 14.17 4.47 -17.08
C ASN A 135 13.66 4.56 -15.63
N ALA A 136 14.11 5.60 -14.91
CA ALA A 136 13.79 5.77 -13.49
C ALA A 136 12.27 5.81 -13.22
N GLY A 137 11.48 6.41 -14.11
CA GLY A 137 10.02 6.46 -13.95
C GLY A 137 9.36 5.08 -13.92
N LEU A 138 9.85 4.14 -14.75
CA LEU A 138 9.34 2.77 -14.77
C LEU A 138 9.69 2.03 -13.48
N TYR A 139 10.90 2.21 -12.95
CA TYR A 139 11.31 1.58 -11.70
C TYR A 139 10.65 2.22 -10.48
N ASN A 140 10.41 3.53 -10.48
CA ASN A 140 9.60 4.19 -9.45
C ASN A 140 8.18 3.62 -9.40
N MET A 141 7.59 3.40 -10.57
CA MET A 141 6.27 2.76 -10.71
C MET A 141 6.28 1.32 -10.21
N LEU A 142 7.34 0.56 -10.51
CA LEU A 142 7.52 -0.80 -10.00
C LEU A 142 7.66 -0.82 -8.47
N ILE A 143 8.45 0.08 -7.89
CA ILE A 143 8.58 0.22 -6.43
C ILE A 143 7.21 0.53 -5.80
N ALA A 144 6.46 1.47 -6.37
CA ALA A 144 5.13 1.81 -5.87
C ALA A 144 4.16 0.61 -5.93
N LEU A 145 4.21 -0.17 -7.01
CA LEU A 145 3.41 -1.38 -7.16
C LEU A 145 3.80 -2.45 -6.13
N LEU A 146 5.09 -2.73 -5.96
CA LEU A 146 5.58 -3.68 -4.96
C LEU A 146 5.15 -3.24 -3.55
N THR A 147 5.31 -1.96 -3.23
CA THR A 147 4.89 -1.40 -1.93
C THR A 147 3.38 -1.53 -1.71
N ALA A 148 2.58 -1.23 -2.73
CA ALA A 148 1.12 -1.36 -2.67
C ALA A 148 0.68 -2.80 -2.35
N LEU A 149 1.27 -3.77 -3.03
CA LEU A 149 0.95 -5.19 -2.82
C LEU A 149 1.39 -5.69 -1.44
N ILE A 150 2.59 -5.30 -0.98
CA ILE A 150 3.08 -5.64 0.38
C ILE A 150 2.15 -5.07 1.45
N ILE A 151 1.68 -3.83 1.26
CA ILE A 151 0.78 -3.18 2.22
C ILE A 151 -0.56 -3.91 2.29
N VAL A 152 -1.18 -4.23 1.15
CA VAL A 152 -2.48 -4.93 1.14
C VAL A 152 -2.38 -6.29 1.79
N LEU A 153 -1.33 -7.06 1.49
CA LEU A 153 -1.09 -8.37 2.10
C LEU A 153 -0.81 -8.26 3.60
N GLY A 154 0.09 -7.36 3.97
CA GLY A 154 0.49 -7.15 5.37
C GLY A 154 -0.65 -6.62 6.23
N MET A 155 -1.48 -5.72 5.68
CA MET A 155 -2.64 -5.17 6.38
C MET A 155 -3.67 -6.26 6.72
N ARG A 156 -3.90 -7.19 5.81
CA ARG A 156 -4.83 -8.30 6.04
C ARG A 156 -4.37 -9.22 7.17
N MET A 157 -3.05 -9.43 7.27
CA MET A 157 -2.45 -10.32 8.28
C MET A 157 -2.23 -9.63 9.63
N MET A 158 -1.66 -8.43 9.61
CA MET A 158 -1.13 -7.72 10.79
C MET A 158 -1.94 -6.48 11.18
N GLY A 159 -2.86 -6.03 10.32
CA GLY A 159 -3.62 -4.80 10.48
C GLY A 159 -2.90 -3.56 9.97
N ALA A 160 -3.69 -2.50 9.76
CA ALA A 160 -3.20 -1.25 9.20
C ALA A 160 -2.18 -0.57 10.10
N LEU A 161 -2.40 -0.56 11.42
CA LEU A 161 -1.53 0.14 12.38
C LEU A 161 -0.14 -0.50 12.48
N LEU A 162 -0.06 -1.83 12.45
CA LEU A 162 1.23 -2.51 12.58
C LEU A 162 2.04 -2.39 11.29
N ILE A 163 1.40 -2.50 10.12
CA ILE A 163 2.10 -2.40 8.84
C ILE A 163 2.62 -0.98 8.58
N THR A 164 1.87 0.07 8.96
CA THR A 164 2.37 1.45 8.88
C THR A 164 3.58 1.66 9.76
N SER A 165 3.55 1.16 10.99
CA SER A 165 4.67 1.25 11.92
C SER A 165 5.92 0.56 11.38
N LEU A 166 5.77 -0.64 10.82
CA LEU A 166 6.86 -1.43 10.23
C LEU A 166 7.52 -0.74 9.01
N ILE A 167 6.75 0.02 8.24
CA ILE A 167 7.27 0.74 7.07
C ILE A 167 7.89 2.08 7.47
N VAL A 168 7.24 2.82 8.39
CA VAL A 168 7.63 4.19 8.72
C VAL A 168 8.83 4.22 9.67
N PHE A 169 8.85 3.40 10.73
CA PHE A 169 9.93 3.45 11.72
C PHE A 169 11.33 3.16 11.16
N PRO A 170 11.57 2.08 10.38
CA PRO A 170 12.88 1.86 9.81
C PRO A 170 13.34 2.97 8.86
N ALA A 171 12.39 3.54 8.10
CA ALA A 171 12.70 4.63 7.19
C ALA A 171 13.09 5.91 7.92
N LEU A 172 12.44 6.22 9.05
CA LEU A 172 12.77 7.40 9.87
C LEU A 172 14.07 7.22 10.66
N THR A 173 14.36 6.01 11.13
CA THR A 173 15.59 5.76 11.89
C THR A 173 16.84 5.70 11.02
N SER A 174 16.70 5.51 9.71
CA SER A 174 17.80 5.49 8.74
C SER A 174 18.14 6.86 8.15
N MET A 175 17.37 7.89 8.45
CA MET A 175 17.58 9.28 8.03
C MET A 175 18.45 10.05 9.02
#